data_b8b737ffc2028a120cef517ee66d777e
#
_entry.id   b8b737ffc2028a120cef517ee66d777e
#
_cell.length_a   1.000
_cell.length_b   1.000
_cell.length_c   1.000
_cell.angle_alpha   90.00
_cell.angle_beta   90.00
_cell.angle_gamma   90.00
#
_symmetry.space_group_name_H-M   'P 1'
#
loop_
_entity.id
_entity.type
_entity.pdbx_description
1 polymer ?
#
loop_
_entity_poly.entity_id
_entity_poly.type
_entity_poly.pdbx_seq_one_letter_code
_entity_poly.pdbx_strand_id
1 'polypeptide(L)'
;KESGGTIFRVGDKVMQIKNNYQIEWEIVGRYNIPIDKGMGVFNGDMGRVKEINDTMSTLLVEFDDGRRVNYPFSALEELELSYAITIHKSQGSEYPAVILPLLGGPRMLFNRNLLYTGITRARNCVTILGSSETVRNMIENVSENRRYTGLEQRIREICCLPENDTP
;
A
#
# COMPACT_ATOMS: atom_id res chain seq x y z
N LYS A 1 10.20 -15.63 12.97
CA LYS A 1 9.05 -15.69 13.89
C LYS A 1 7.77 -15.93 13.13
N GLU A 2 6.92 -16.84 13.59
CA GLU A 2 5.62 -17.10 12.98
C GLU A 2 4.54 -16.31 13.73
N SER A 3 3.65 -15.68 12.97
CA SER A 3 2.45 -14.98 13.46
C SER A 3 1.37 -15.03 12.39
N GLY A 4 0.15 -15.48 12.75
CA GLY A 4 -0.99 -15.53 11.83
C GLY A 4 -0.75 -16.30 10.52
N GLY A 5 0.10 -17.34 10.54
CA GLY A 5 0.50 -18.10 9.36
C GLY A 5 1.61 -17.45 8.51
N THR A 6 2.06 -16.26 8.87
CA THR A 6 3.20 -15.58 8.22
C THR A 6 4.48 -15.83 9.02
N ILE A 7 5.56 -16.19 8.33
CA ILE A 7 6.87 -16.40 8.95
C ILE A 7 7.77 -15.20 8.63
N PHE A 8 8.09 -14.40 9.64
CA PHE A 8 9.04 -13.29 9.54
C PHE A 8 10.47 -13.72 9.81
N ARG A 9 11.40 -13.25 9.00
CA ARG A 9 12.84 -13.50 9.12
C ARG A 9 13.59 -12.16 9.10
N VAL A 10 14.76 -12.13 9.69
CA VAL A 10 15.68 -10.99 9.57
C VAL A 10 16.01 -10.76 8.10
N GLY A 11 15.91 -9.51 7.66
CA GLY A 11 16.09 -9.10 6.28
C GLY A 11 14.79 -9.04 5.45
N ASP A 12 13.70 -9.63 5.93
CA ASP A 12 12.41 -9.59 5.22
C ASP A 12 11.94 -8.16 5.03
N LYS A 13 11.43 -7.87 3.83
CA LYS A 13 10.73 -6.63 3.54
C LYS A 13 9.29 -6.72 4.03
N VAL A 14 8.88 -5.74 4.81
CA VAL A 14 7.56 -5.69 5.44
C VAL A 14 6.87 -4.36 5.17
N MET A 15 5.54 -4.35 5.29
CA MET A 15 4.71 -3.17 5.21
C MET A 15 3.74 -3.15 6.37
N GLN A 16 3.56 -1.99 6.99
CA GLN A 16 2.47 -1.72 7.93
C GLN A 16 1.14 -1.73 7.19
N ILE A 17 0.16 -2.49 7.66
CA ILE A 17 -1.16 -2.64 7.00
C ILE A 17 -2.30 -1.99 7.78
N LYS A 18 -2.02 -1.44 8.95
CA LYS A 18 -2.98 -0.70 9.79
C LYS A 18 -2.32 0.58 10.31
N ASN A 19 -3.10 1.64 10.54
CA ASN A 19 -2.59 2.81 11.26
C ASN A 19 -2.47 2.48 12.75
N ASN A 20 -1.28 2.66 13.31
CA ASN A 20 -1.06 2.55 14.75
C ASN A 20 -0.46 3.85 15.27
N TYR A 21 -1.28 4.68 15.90
CA TYR A 21 -0.90 6.00 16.41
C TYR A 21 -0.16 5.95 17.77
N GLN A 22 -0.10 4.78 18.40
CA GLN A 22 0.43 4.62 19.76
C GLN A 22 1.80 3.96 19.80
N ILE A 23 2.24 3.36 18.69
CA ILE A 23 3.53 2.70 18.63
C ILE A 23 4.64 3.74 18.56
N GLU A 24 5.64 3.57 19.42
CA GLU A 24 6.80 4.47 19.45
C GLU A 24 7.81 4.11 18.39
N TRP A 25 8.41 5.13 17.79
CA TRP A 25 9.54 4.97 16.90
C TRP A 25 10.69 5.88 17.31
N GLU A 26 11.89 5.49 16.93
CA GLU A 26 13.10 6.29 17.08
C GLU A 26 13.92 6.29 15.79
N ILE A 27 14.61 7.37 15.53
CA ILE A 27 15.66 7.44 14.52
C ILE A 27 17.00 7.43 15.26
N VAL A 28 17.89 6.51 14.90
CA VAL A 28 19.19 6.39 15.55
C VAL A 28 20.30 6.88 14.65
N GLY A 29 21.18 7.68 15.22
CA GLY A 29 22.38 8.17 14.57
C GLY A 29 23.59 7.24 14.73
N ARG A 30 24.78 7.82 14.55
CA ARG A 30 26.03 7.09 14.81
C ARG A 30 26.08 6.62 16.27
N TYR A 31 26.64 5.46 16.49
CA TYR A 31 26.79 4.83 17.80
C TYR A 31 25.47 4.41 18.48
N ASN A 32 24.39 4.17 17.69
CA ASN A 32 23.07 3.79 18.21
C ASN A 32 22.47 4.81 19.21
N ILE A 33 22.84 6.07 19.12
CA ILE A 33 22.25 7.13 19.94
C ILE A 33 21.00 7.64 19.24
N PRO A 34 19.82 7.61 19.91
CA PRO A 34 18.61 8.18 19.34
C PRO A 34 18.77 9.67 19.10
N ILE A 35 18.48 10.12 17.87
CA ILE A 35 18.52 11.53 17.45
C ILE A 35 17.14 12.13 17.30
N ASP A 36 16.12 11.29 17.11
CA ASP A 36 14.73 11.70 17.04
C ASP A 36 13.83 10.57 17.56
N LYS A 37 12.66 10.93 18.08
CA LYS A 37 11.64 10.02 18.60
C LYS A 37 10.25 10.56 18.34
N GLY A 38 9.31 9.67 18.15
CA GLY A 38 7.92 10.04 17.99
C GLY A 38 6.99 8.86 18.11
N MET A 39 5.75 9.09 17.75
CA MET A 39 4.69 8.07 17.80
C MET A 39 3.97 8.00 16.46
N GLY A 40 3.50 6.82 16.13
CA GLY A 40 2.69 6.53 14.97
C GLY A 40 3.44 5.92 13.80
N VAL A 41 2.87 4.82 13.30
CA VAL A 41 3.24 4.17 12.02
C VAL A 41 1.96 3.98 11.23
N PHE A 42 2.03 4.18 9.93
CA PHE A 42 0.84 4.28 9.10
C PHE A 42 0.77 3.18 8.05
N ASN A 43 -0.45 2.88 7.63
CA ASN A 43 -0.68 1.95 6.55
C ASN A 43 0.06 2.38 5.28
N GLY A 44 0.87 1.46 4.74
CA GLY A 44 1.72 1.72 3.57
C GLY A 44 3.18 2.00 3.91
N ASP A 45 3.53 2.28 5.18
CA ASP A 45 4.93 2.42 5.60
C ASP A 45 5.67 1.11 5.35
N MET A 46 6.80 1.18 4.64
CA MET A 46 7.61 0.02 4.29
C MET A 46 8.93 0.04 5.03
N GLY A 47 9.44 -1.15 5.36
CA GLY A 47 10.70 -1.31 6.05
C GLY A 47 11.25 -2.72 5.94
N ARG A 48 12.28 -2.98 6.74
CA ARG A 48 12.93 -4.30 6.83
C ARG A 48 13.04 -4.75 8.26
N VAL A 49 12.83 -6.03 8.46
CA VAL A 49 13.10 -6.69 9.74
C VAL A 49 14.60 -6.68 9.99
N LYS A 50 15.04 -6.03 11.05
CA LYS A 50 16.45 -5.95 11.45
C LYS A 50 16.84 -6.97 12.50
N GLU A 51 15.95 -7.23 13.45
CA GLU A 51 16.21 -8.12 14.56
C GLU A 51 14.91 -8.82 15.01
N ILE A 52 15.05 -10.02 15.50
CA ILE A 52 13.98 -10.77 16.18
C ILE A 52 14.54 -11.20 17.53
N ASN A 53 13.94 -10.69 18.61
CA ASN A 53 14.34 -10.97 19.96
C ASN A 53 13.28 -11.82 20.68
N ASP A 54 13.51 -13.12 20.75
CA ASP A 54 12.57 -14.05 21.38
C ASP A 54 12.51 -13.86 22.90
N THR A 55 13.59 -13.41 23.55
CA THR A 55 13.61 -13.15 24.99
C THR A 55 12.72 -11.97 25.37
N MET A 56 12.79 -10.88 24.60
CA MET A 56 11.96 -9.70 24.81
C MET A 56 10.61 -9.79 24.10
N SER A 57 10.39 -10.85 23.32
CA SER A 57 9.20 -11.03 22.49
C SER A 57 8.94 -9.84 21.56
N THR A 58 10.01 -9.34 20.91
CA THR A 58 9.95 -8.18 20.01
C THR A 58 10.59 -8.48 18.67
N LEU A 59 10.13 -7.74 17.64
CA LEU A 59 10.65 -7.72 16.30
C LEU A 59 10.96 -6.27 15.93
N LEU A 60 12.22 -5.96 15.62
CA LEU A 60 12.68 -4.65 15.21
C LEU A 60 12.52 -4.47 13.70
N VAL A 61 11.76 -3.46 13.28
CA VAL A 61 11.65 -3.00 11.89
C VAL A 61 12.36 -1.67 11.75
N GLU A 62 13.18 -1.52 10.72
CA GLU A 62 13.69 -0.24 10.26
C GLU A 62 12.95 0.14 8.98
N PHE A 63 12.19 1.22 9.03
CA PHE A 63 11.43 1.75 7.91
C PHE A 63 12.34 2.48 6.90
N ASP A 64 11.86 2.64 5.67
CA ASP A 64 12.62 3.24 4.58
C ASP A 64 13.00 4.72 4.84
N ASP A 65 12.31 5.40 5.75
CA ASP A 65 12.59 6.76 6.24
C ASP A 65 13.56 6.83 7.43
N GLY A 66 14.06 5.68 7.89
CA GLY A 66 15.02 5.54 8.98
C GLY A 66 14.41 5.39 10.37
N ARG A 67 13.06 5.44 10.49
CA ARG A 67 12.38 5.15 11.75
C ARG A 67 12.58 3.68 12.14
N ARG A 68 12.92 3.44 13.39
CA ARG A 68 13.04 2.11 13.99
C ARG A 68 11.91 1.89 14.98
N VAL A 69 11.26 0.75 14.86
CA VAL A 69 10.11 0.37 15.69
C VAL A 69 10.30 -1.03 16.23
N ASN A 70 10.12 -1.18 17.55
CA ASN A 70 10.08 -2.46 18.20
C ASN A 70 8.63 -2.95 18.33
N TYR A 71 8.25 -3.89 17.48
CA TYR A 71 6.94 -4.51 17.52
C TYR A 71 6.91 -5.61 18.57
N PRO A 72 6.01 -5.56 19.57
CA PRO A 72 5.74 -6.75 20.37
C PRO A 72 5.13 -7.84 19.48
N PHE A 73 5.41 -9.12 19.77
CA PHE A 73 4.90 -10.22 18.94
C PHE A 73 3.38 -10.26 18.83
N SER A 74 2.66 -9.67 19.78
CA SER A 74 1.21 -9.51 19.75
C SER A 74 0.72 -8.53 18.67
N ALA A 75 1.58 -7.61 18.20
CA ALA A 75 1.24 -6.62 17.19
C ALA A 75 1.75 -6.98 15.79
N LEU A 76 2.32 -8.18 15.59
CA LEU A 76 2.82 -8.61 14.27
C LEU A 76 1.72 -8.79 13.22
N GLU A 77 0.47 -8.89 13.62
CA GLU A 77 -0.68 -8.87 12.70
C GLU A 77 -0.87 -7.55 11.95
N GLU A 78 -0.19 -6.48 12.40
CA GLU A 78 -0.16 -5.19 11.73
C GLU A 78 0.86 -5.13 10.59
N LEU A 79 1.74 -6.13 10.49
CA LEU A 79 2.78 -6.25 9.47
C LEU A 79 2.44 -7.34 8.45
N GLU A 80 2.80 -7.09 7.20
CA GLU A 80 2.71 -8.05 6.11
C GLU A 80 4.02 -8.07 5.32
N LEU A 81 4.39 -9.25 4.79
CA LEU A 81 5.54 -9.35 3.89
C LEU A 81 5.26 -8.56 2.60
N SER A 82 6.20 -7.73 2.17
CA SER A 82 6.02 -6.80 1.05
C SER A 82 6.99 -7.03 -0.11
N TYR A 83 7.31 -8.29 -0.40
CA TYR A 83 8.07 -8.67 -1.62
C TYR A 83 7.28 -8.39 -2.90
N ALA A 84 5.96 -8.54 -2.84
CA ALA A 84 5.01 -8.12 -3.84
C ALA A 84 3.78 -7.54 -3.13
N ILE A 85 3.24 -6.45 -3.67
CA ILE A 85 2.08 -5.76 -3.12
C ILE A 85 1.00 -5.62 -4.19
N THR A 86 -0.26 -5.52 -3.77
CA THR A 86 -1.34 -5.25 -4.72
C THR A 86 -1.27 -3.79 -5.19
N ILE A 87 -1.80 -3.52 -6.39
CA ILE A 87 -1.90 -2.16 -6.91
C ILE A 87 -2.68 -1.25 -5.94
N HIS A 88 -3.70 -1.77 -5.26
CA HIS A 88 -4.46 -0.99 -4.27
C HIS A 88 -3.61 -0.58 -3.06
N LYS A 89 -2.76 -1.47 -2.56
CA LYS A 89 -1.85 -1.17 -1.45
C LYS A 89 -0.71 -0.22 -1.86
N SER A 90 -0.42 -0.10 -3.15
CA SER A 90 0.59 0.83 -3.66
C SER A 90 0.05 2.25 -3.89
N GLN A 91 -1.24 2.49 -3.67
CA GLN A 91 -1.83 3.83 -3.81
C GLN A 91 -1.20 4.82 -2.83
N GLY A 92 -0.84 5.99 -3.33
CA GLY A 92 -0.12 7.01 -2.55
C GLY A 92 1.41 6.85 -2.56
N SER A 93 1.94 5.68 -2.93
CA SER A 93 3.38 5.43 -3.01
C SER A 93 3.87 5.49 -4.45
N GLU A 94 5.16 5.78 -4.64
CA GLU A 94 5.83 5.76 -5.93
C GLU A 94 7.13 4.95 -5.84
N TYR A 95 7.47 4.28 -6.95
CA TYR A 95 8.62 3.39 -7.01
C TYR A 95 9.50 3.75 -8.21
N PRO A 96 10.84 3.63 -8.12
CA PRO A 96 11.71 3.85 -9.27
C PRO A 96 11.38 2.96 -10.47
N ALA A 97 11.04 1.70 -10.22
CA ALA A 97 10.63 0.73 -11.24
C ALA A 97 9.48 -0.14 -10.72
N VAL A 98 8.55 -0.50 -11.61
CA VAL A 98 7.40 -1.34 -11.30
C VAL A 98 7.33 -2.49 -12.30
N ILE A 99 7.13 -3.69 -11.78
CA ILE A 99 6.85 -4.89 -12.58
C ILE A 99 5.40 -5.28 -12.32
N LEU A 100 4.59 -5.32 -13.38
CA LEU A 100 3.18 -5.69 -13.36
C LEU A 100 2.97 -7.04 -14.04
N PRO A 101 2.84 -8.15 -13.30
CA PRO A 101 2.44 -9.42 -13.87
C PRO A 101 0.92 -9.42 -14.13
N LEU A 102 0.52 -9.40 -15.41
CA LEU A 102 -0.87 -9.46 -15.87
C LEU A 102 -1.15 -10.82 -16.53
N LEU A 103 -1.14 -11.86 -15.71
CA LEU A 103 -1.27 -13.25 -16.16
C LEU A 103 -2.73 -13.70 -16.36
N GLY A 104 -3.68 -12.81 -16.15
CA GLY A 104 -5.11 -13.06 -16.19
C GLY A 104 -5.74 -12.96 -14.79
N GLY A 105 -7.06 -12.82 -14.77
CA GLY A 105 -7.80 -12.70 -13.52
C GLY A 105 -9.27 -12.33 -13.75
N PRO A 106 -10.03 -12.11 -12.68
CA PRO A 106 -11.43 -11.75 -12.78
C PRO A 106 -11.64 -10.45 -13.58
N ARG A 107 -12.53 -10.47 -14.57
CA ARG A 107 -12.79 -9.32 -15.45
C ARG A 107 -13.17 -8.04 -14.69
N MET A 108 -13.80 -8.17 -13.52
CA MET A 108 -14.14 -7.03 -12.66
C MET A 108 -12.92 -6.27 -12.12
N LEU A 109 -11.80 -6.97 -11.89
CA LEU A 109 -10.55 -6.37 -11.40
C LEU A 109 -9.68 -5.88 -12.57
N PHE A 110 -9.73 -6.57 -13.73
CA PHE A 110 -8.93 -6.25 -14.90
C PHE A 110 -9.60 -5.13 -15.71
N ASN A 111 -9.54 -3.91 -15.20
CA ASN A 111 -10.10 -2.72 -15.81
C ASN A 111 -9.04 -1.65 -16.08
N ARG A 112 -9.41 -0.63 -16.87
CA ARG A 112 -8.55 0.50 -17.25
C ARG A 112 -7.98 1.22 -16.05
N ASN A 113 -8.79 1.46 -15.01
CA ASN A 113 -8.40 2.24 -13.84
C ASN A 113 -7.33 1.52 -13.02
N LEU A 114 -7.43 0.18 -12.89
CA LEU A 114 -6.41 -0.61 -12.22
C LEU A 114 -5.08 -0.56 -12.99
N LEU A 115 -5.12 -0.74 -14.31
CA LEU A 115 -3.93 -0.65 -15.16
C LEU A 115 -3.27 0.73 -15.05
N TYR A 116 -4.05 1.80 -15.18
CA TYR A 116 -3.58 3.19 -15.02
C TYR A 116 -2.93 3.40 -13.65
N THR A 117 -3.60 2.97 -12.57
CA THR A 117 -3.07 3.10 -11.21
C THR A 117 -1.74 2.39 -11.06
N GLY A 118 -1.61 1.16 -11.60
CA GLY A 118 -0.38 0.39 -11.53
C GLY A 118 0.78 1.04 -12.31
N ILE A 119 0.52 1.52 -13.52
CA ILE A 119 1.53 2.19 -14.36
C ILE A 119 2.01 3.48 -13.71
N THR A 120 1.10 4.28 -13.17
CA THR A 120 1.44 5.58 -12.54
C THR A 120 2.15 5.46 -11.20
N ARG A 121 2.36 4.25 -10.68
CA ARG A 121 3.23 4.03 -9.51
C ARG A 121 4.71 4.08 -9.85
N ALA A 122 5.08 4.00 -11.12
CA ALA A 122 6.48 4.01 -11.54
C ALA A 122 6.95 5.42 -11.87
N ARG A 123 8.14 5.79 -11.37
CA ARG A 123 8.82 7.04 -11.72
C ARG A 123 9.61 6.93 -13.02
N ASN A 124 10.34 5.82 -13.21
CA ASN A 124 11.32 5.71 -14.28
C ASN A 124 11.00 4.57 -15.26
N CYS A 125 10.53 3.42 -14.77
CA CYS A 125 10.37 2.23 -15.59
C CYS A 125 9.17 1.39 -15.18
N VAL A 126 8.40 0.94 -16.19
CA VAL A 126 7.34 -0.06 -16.02
C VAL A 126 7.64 -1.25 -16.93
N THR A 127 7.60 -2.44 -16.35
CA THR A 127 7.63 -3.69 -17.10
C THR A 127 6.33 -4.43 -16.91
N ILE A 128 5.61 -4.67 -18.01
CA ILE A 128 4.36 -5.46 -17.99
C ILE A 128 4.68 -6.87 -18.47
N LEU A 129 4.38 -7.88 -17.65
CA LEU A 129 4.51 -9.29 -17.97
C LEU A 129 3.13 -9.87 -18.21
N GLY A 130 2.81 -10.19 -19.46
CA GLY A 130 1.50 -10.72 -19.83
C GLY A 130 1.26 -10.68 -21.33
N SER A 131 0.06 -11.06 -21.77
CA SER A 131 -0.30 -11.01 -23.19
C SER A 131 -0.75 -9.60 -23.59
N SER A 132 -0.43 -9.19 -24.82
CA SER A 132 -0.92 -7.93 -25.40
C SER A 132 -2.45 -7.86 -25.44
N GLU A 133 -3.10 -9.02 -25.54
CA GLU A 133 -4.55 -9.16 -25.51
C GLU A 133 -5.10 -8.79 -24.12
N THR A 134 -4.47 -9.26 -23.03
CA THR A 134 -4.87 -8.91 -21.66
C THR A 134 -4.81 -7.41 -21.45
N VAL A 135 -3.72 -6.76 -21.87
CA VAL A 135 -3.56 -5.31 -21.76
C VAL A 135 -4.62 -4.57 -22.56
N ARG A 136 -4.90 -4.99 -23.80
CA ARG A 136 -5.95 -4.40 -24.65
C ARG A 136 -7.32 -4.53 -23.99
N ASN A 137 -7.66 -5.71 -23.49
CA ASN A 137 -8.93 -5.95 -22.81
C ASN A 137 -9.09 -5.07 -21.56
N MET A 138 -8.00 -4.82 -20.83
CA MET A 138 -8.02 -3.89 -19.69
C MET A 138 -8.25 -2.44 -20.13
N ILE A 139 -7.63 -2.01 -21.23
CA ILE A 139 -7.82 -0.66 -21.77
C ILE A 139 -9.26 -0.44 -22.22
N GLU A 140 -9.87 -1.44 -22.85
CA GLU A 140 -11.25 -1.39 -23.33
C GLU A 140 -12.29 -1.54 -22.22
N ASN A 141 -11.91 -2.16 -21.09
CA ASN A 141 -12.79 -2.35 -19.96
C ASN A 141 -12.92 -1.06 -19.12
N VAL A 142 -13.92 -0.25 -19.46
CA VAL A 142 -14.25 1.04 -18.81
C VAL A 142 -15.34 0.87 -17.74
N SER A 143 -15.47 -0.31 -17.13
CA SER A 143 -16.49 -0.54 -16.12
C SER A 143 -16.28 0.38 -14.91
N GLU A 144 -16.95 1.51 -14.92
CA GLU A 144 -17.07 2.38 -13.76
C GLU A 144 -18.24 1.91 -12.90
N ASN A 145 -17.97 1.59 -11.65
CA ASN A 145 -19.03 1.51 -10.66
C ASN A 145 -19.54 2.93 -10.41
N ARG A 146 -20.57 3.36 -11.16
CA ARG A 146 -21.26 4.63 -10.89
C ARG A 146 -21.72 4.61 -9.44
N ARG A 147 -21.14 5.50 -8.65
CA ARG A 147 -21.65 5.72 -7.30
C ARG A 147 -22.94 6.52 -7.43
N TYR A 148 -24.05 5.90 -7.14
CA TYR A 148 -25.33 6.58 -7.03
C TYR A 148 -25.31 7.41 -5.73
N THR A 149 -24.80 8.64 -5.80
CA THR A 149 -24.84 9.59 -4.69
C THR A 149 -25.85 10.67 -5.01
N GLY A 150 -26.68 11.06 -4.05
CA GLY A 150 -27.58 12.21 -4.17
C GLY A 150 -26.85 13.57 -4.07
N LEU A 151 -25.50 13.58 -4.14
CA LEU A 151 -24.72 14.82 -3.98
C LEU A 151 -24.97 15.80 -5.10
N GLU A 152 -24.99 15.36 -6.35
CA GLU A 152 -25.25 16.22 -7.50
C GLU A 152 -26.62 16.86 -7.41
N GLN A 153 -27.63 16.06 -7.09
CA GLN A 153 -28.99 16.57 -6.92
C GLN A 153 -29.06 17.62 -5.79
N ARG A 154 -28.44 17.34 -4.64
CA ARG A 154 -28.40 18.29 -3.52
C ARG A 154 -27.65 19.58 -3.85
N ILE A 155 -26.55 19.50 -4.59
CA ILE A 155 -25.83 20.68 -5.06
C ILE A 155 -26.71 21.51 -5.99
N ARG A 156 -27.41 20.88 -6.93
CA ARG A 156 -28.34 21.57 -7.83
C ARG A 156 -29.47 22.27 -7.06
N GLU A 157 -30.09 21.59 -6.10
CA GLU A 157 -31.14 22.14 -5.24
C GLU A 157 -30.66 23.37 -4.44
N ILE A 158 -29.44 23.30 -3.84
CA ILE A 158 -28.88 24.40 -3.06
C ILE A 158 -28.44 25.57 -3.93
N CYS A 159 -27.85 25.28 -5.10
CA CYS A 159 -27.34 26.31 -6.00
C CYS A 159 -28.38 26.83 -7.00
N CYS A 160 -29.63 26.37 -6.95
CA CYS A 160 -30.70 26.72 -7.88
C CYS A 160 -30.29 26.54 -9.36
N LEU A 161 -29.49 25.50 -9.67
CA LEU A 161 -29.05 25.24 -11.04
C LEU A 161 -30.14 24.51 -11.82
N PRO A 162 -30.40 24.84 -13.10
CA PRO A 162 -31.41 24.20 -13.92
C PRO A 162 -31.08 22.70 -14.11
N GLU A 163 -32.11 21.88 -14.18
CA GLU A 163 -31.98 20.48 -14.58
C GLU A 163 -31.43 20.41 -16.01
N ASN A 164 -30.28 19.77 -16.21
CA ASN A 164 -29.84 19.43 -17.54
C ASN A 164 -30.61 18.18 -17.97
N ASP A 165 -31.48 18.33 -18.93
CA ASP A 165 -32.01 17.23 -19.73
C ASP A 165 -30.83 16.51 -20.38
N THR A 166 -30.35 15.45 -19.79
CA THR A 166 -29.37 14.55 -20.43
C THR A 166 -30.16 13.52 -21.23
N PRO A 167 -29.89 13.38 -22.55
CA PRO A 167 -30.54 12.41 -23.42
C PRO A 167 -30.25 10.96 -23.01
#